data_b92a09fd6f75b8bf901320e9c44f51d1
#
_entry.id   b92a09fd6f75b8bf901320e9c44f51d1
#
_cell.length_a   1.000
_cell.length_b   1.000
_cell.length_c   1.000
_cell.angle_alpha   90.00
_cell.angle_beta   90.00
_cell.angle_gamma   90.00
#
_symmetry.space_group_name_H-M   'P 1'
#
loop_
_entity.id
_entity.type
_entity.pdbx_description
1 polymer ?
#
loop_
_entity_poly.entity_id
_entity_poly.type
_entity_poly.pdbx_seq_one_letter_code
_entity_poly.pdbx_strand_id
1 'polypeptide(L)'
;MTKRKDSKGRILKTGESQRKDGIYMYRYSDIRGKRKTIYSNDLKELRERESLIQRDSFDGIDYDAGDISAIKLIEQALGLKVGLCETTMENYQTVFKILQGYDIFYHPVKSIKKSDAKNWIIQLYREGKKSSTIGRYLSVVSFAFDQACEDDLI
;
A
#
# COMPACT_ATOMS: atom_id res chain seq x y z
N MET A 1 -35.69 -13.10 -11.16
CA MET A 1 -35.11 -11.89 -10.53
C MET A 1 -34.68 -10.92 -11.61
N THR A 2 -35.22 -9.70 -11.61
CA THR A 2 -34.87 -8.66 -12.60
C THR A 2 -33.46 -8.17 -12.34
N LYS A 3 -32.57 -8.30 -13.33
CA LYS A 3 -31.19 -7.81 -13.24
C LYS A 3 -31.18 -6.28 -13.15
N ARG A 4 -30.47 -5.71 -12.18
CA ARG A 4 -30.32 -4.26 -12.03
C ARG A 4 -29.56 -3.69 -13.23
N LYS A 5 -30.02 -2.55 -13.75
CA LYS A 5 -29.40 -1.85 -14.88
C LYS A 5 -29.02 -0.43 -14.46
N ASP A 6 -27.99 0.10 -15.10
CA ASP A 6 -27.61 1.51 -14.97
C ASP A 6 -28.49 2.42 -15.87
N SER A 7 -28.26 3.72 -15.82
CA SER A 7 -28.95 4.73 -16.61
C SER A 7 -28.77 4.55 -18.13
N LYS A 8 -27.74 3.79 -18.55
CA LYS A 8 -27.44 3.46 -19.96
C LYS A 8 -27.93 2.06 -20.35
N GLY A 9 -28.73 1.38 -19.51
CA GLY A 9 -29.27 0.05 -19.77
C GLY A 9 -28.31 -1.11 -19.58
N ARG A 10 -27.06 -0.87 -19.10
CA ARG A 10 -26.05 -1.91 -18.86
C ARG A 10 -26.37 -2.66 -17.56
N ILE A 11 -26.20 -3.99 -17.57
CA ILE A 11 -26.44 -4.84 -16.40
C ILE A 11 -25.35 -4.60 -15.35
N LEU A 12 -25.76 -4.32 -14.12
CA LEU A 12 -24.90 -4.18 -12.97
C LEU A 12 -24.72 -5.55 -12.28
N LYS A 13 -23.48 -5.86 -11.89
CA LYS A 13 -23.11 -7.07 -11.17
C LYS A 13 -23.50 -6.97 -9.68
N THR A 14 -23.35 -8.07 -8.94
CA THR A 14 -23.49 -8.09 -7.49
C THR A 14 -22.47 -7.16 -6.84
N GLY A 15 -22.90 -6.30 -5.92
CA GLY A 15 -22.04 -5.28 -5.31
C GLY A 15 -22.00 -3.95 -6.07
N GLU A 16 -22.21 -3.95 -7.41
CA GLU A 16 -22.26 -2.74 -8.22
C GLU A 16 -23.60 -1.99 -8.05
N SER A 17 -23.56 -0.68 -8.05
CA SER A 17 -24.74 0.19 -8.16
C SER A 17 -24.36 1.55 -8.74
N GLN A 18 -25.33 2.27 -9.28
CA GLN A 18 -25.17 3.64 -9.75
C GLN A 18 -25.99 4.57 -8.85
N ARG A 19 -25.37 5.66 -8.42
CA ARG A 19 -26.00 6.74 -7.66
C ARG A 19 -26.82 7.63 -8.58
N LYS A 20 -27.68 8.47 -8.01
CA LYS A 20 -28.53 9.44 -8.76
C LYS A 20 -27.68 10.49 -9.49
N ASP A 21 -26.49 10.81 -8.98
CA ASP A 21 -25.52 11.72 -9.59
C ASP A 21 -24.69 11.07 -10.73
N GLY A 22 -25.00 9.83 -11.10
CA GLY A 22 -24.34 9.10 -12.19
C GLY A 22 -23.09 8.34 -11.78
N ILE A 23 -22.57 8.54 -10.56
CA ILE A 23 -21.37 7.87 -10.05
C ILE A 23 -21.66 6.39 -9.80
N TYR A 24 -20.78 5.52 -10.28
CA TYR A 24 -20.83 4.09 -10.02
C TYR A 24 -20.15 3.80 -8.69
N MET A 25 -20.65 2.80 -7.97
CA MET A 25 -20.03 2.31 -6.75
C MET A 25 -20.07 0.78 -6.69
N TYR A 26 -19.01 0.21 -6.13
CA TYR A 26 -18.89 -1.21 -5.83
C TYR A 26 -18.66 -1.40 -4.34
N ARG A 27 -19.50 -2.24 -3.71
CA ARG A 27 -19.40 -2.59 -2.29
C ARG A 27 -18.86 -3.99 -2.14
N TYR A 28 -17.85 -4.13 -1.29
CA TYR A 28 -17.22 -5.41 -0.98
C TYR A 28 -16.88 -5.50 0.51
N SER A 29 -16.56 -6.69 0.98
CA SER A 29 -15.96 -6.90 2.30
C SER A 29 -14.49 -7.20 2.10
N ASP A 30 -13.61 -6.53 2.86
CA ASP A 30 -12.19 -6.85 2.86
C ASP A 30 -11.92 -8.21 3.54
N ILE A 31 -10.66 -8.65 3.53
CA ILE A 31 -10.23 -9.92 4.13
C ILE A 31 -10.52 -10.00 5.64
N ARG A 32 -10.67 -8.84 6.32
CA ARG A 32 -11.02 -8.73 7.75
C ARG A 32 -12.54 -8.64 7.98
N GLY A 33 -13.35 -8.79 6.91
CA GLY A 33 -14.83 -8.71 6.99
C GLY A 33 -15.38 -7.28 7.08
N LYS A 34 -14.54 -6.25 7.00
CA LYS A 34 -14.98 -4.86 7.04
C LYS A 34 -15.56 -4.45 5.68
N ARG A 35 -16.73 -3.82 5.69
CA ARG A 35 -17.37 -3.33 4.47
C ARG A 35 -16.68 -2.09 3.95
N LYS A 36 -16.28 -2.13 2.67
CA LYS A 36 -15.66 -1.03 1.94
C LYS A 36 -16.44 -0.71 0.67
N THR A 37 -16.25 0.48 0.14
CA THR A 37 -16.92 0.93 -1.11
C THR A 37 -15.93 1.73 -1.93
N ILE A 38 -15.79 1.38 -3.20
CA ILE A 38 -15.06 2.18 -4.17
C ILE A 38 -16.02 2.89 -5.12
N TYR A 39 -15.60 4.01 -5.68
CA TYR A 39 -16.36 4.87 -6.58
C TYR A 39 -15.59 5.12 -7.86
N SER A 40 -16.31 5.26 -8.98
CA SER A 40 -15.78 5.72 -10.25
C SER A 40 -16.87 6.41 -11.08
N ASN A 41 -16.47 7.33 -11.93
CA ASN A 41 -17.35 7.97 -12.90
C ASN A 41 -17.61 7.06 -14.13
N ASP A 42 -16.77 6.05 -14.34
CA ASP A 42 -16.90 5.08 -15.41
C ASP A 42 -17.05 3.64 -14.88
N LEU A 43 -18.04 2.93 -15.46
CA LEU A 43 -18.30 1.52 -15.12
C LEU A 43 -17.15 0.59 -15.52
N LYS A 44 -16.43 0.90 -16.61
CA LYS A 44 -15.28 0.10 -17.06
C LYS A 44 -14.14 0.20 -16.03
N GLU A 45 -13.79 1.42 -15.64
CA GLU A 45 -12.78 1.66 -14.60
C GLU A 45 -13.16 0.99 -13.26
N LEU A 46 -14.44 1.10 -12.85
CA LEU A 46 -14.92 0.43 -11.65
C LEU A 46 -14.68 -1.08 -11.71
N ARG A 47 -14.97 -1.72 -12.85
CA ARG A 47 -14.80 -3.16 -13.04
C ARG A 47 -13.35 -3.60 -13.11
N GLU A 48 -12.46 -2.77 -13.62
CA GLU A 48 -11.01 -3.03 -13.57
C GLU A 48 -10.53 -3.07 -12.11
N ARG A 49 -10.94 -2.09 -11.30
CA ARG A 49 -10.65 -2.07 -9.86
C ARG A 49 -11.32 -3.23 -9.10
N GLU A 50 -12.57 -3.57 -9.43
CA GLU A 50 -13.27 -4.73 -8.89
C GLU A 50 -12.49 -6.02 -9.11
N SER A 51 -11.96 -6.22 -10.34
CA SER A 51 -11.17 -7.40 -10.69
C SER A 51 -9.86 -7.48 -9.89
N LEU A 52 -9.21 -6.34 -9.64
CA LEU A 52 -8.02 -6.27 -8.78
C LEU A 52 -8.36 -6.63 -7.33
N ILE A 53 -9.42 -6.04 -6.77
CA ILE A 53 -9.88 -6.33 -5.41
C ILE A 53 -10.22 -7.81 -5.24
N GLN A 54 -10.92 -8.41 -6.21
CA GLN A 54 -11.29 -9.82 -6.16
C GLN A 54 -10.07 -10.73 -6.22
N ARG A 55 -9.07 -10.40 -7.04
CA ARG A 55 -7.81 -11.12 -7.11
C ARG A 55 -7.03 -11.01 -5.80
N ASP A 56 -6.81 -9.79 -5.31
CA ASP A 56 -6.05 -9.55 -4.09
C ASP A 56 -6.75 -10.20 -2.88
N SER A 57 -8.09 -10.13 -2.81
CA SER A 57 -8.87 -10.83 -1.79
C SER A 57 -8.78 -12.36 -1.89
N PHE A 58 -8.68 -12.92 -3.11
CA PHE A 58 -8.48 -14.35 -3.32
C PHE A 58 -7.07 -14.79 -2.86
N ASP A 59 -6.07 -13.94 -3.07
CA ASP A 59 -4.68 -14.14 -2.65
C ASP A 59 -4.47 -13.81 -1.15
N GLY A 60 -5.52 -13.39 -0.43
CA GLY A 60 -5.47 -13.04 1.00
C GLY A 60 -4.91 -11.64 1.27
N ILE A 61 -4.68 -10.82 0.25
CA ILE A 61 -4.08 -9.47 0.34
C ILE A 61 -5.18 -8.42 0.54
N ASP A 62 -4.99 -7.50 1.49
CA ASP A 62 -5.89 -6.35 1.65
C ASP A 62 -5.61 -5.32 0.56
N TYR A 63 -6.53 -5.16 -0.40
CA TYR A 63 -6.43 -4.23 -1.54
C TYR A 63 -6.04 -2.80 -1.14
N ASP A 64 -6.56 -2.30 0.00
CA ASP A 64 -6.28 -0.94 0.46
C ASP A 64 -5.00 -0.85 1.30
N ALA A 65 -4.45 -1.96 1.77
CA ALA A 65 -3.26 -1.96 2.60
C ALA A 65 -2.03 -1.45 1.83
N GLY A 66 -1.91 -1.80 0.56
CA GLY A 66 -0.84 -1.32 -0.31
C GLY A 66 -0.94 0.18 -0.69
N ASP A 67 -2.04 0.88 -0.35
CA ASP A 67 -2.19 2.33 -0.52
C ASP A 67 -1.47 3.15 0.58
N ILE A 68 -1.03 2.49 1.66
CA ILE A 68 -0.19 3.14 2.67
C ILE A 68 1.13 3.58 2.04
N SER A 69 1.61 4.78 2.39
CA SER A 69 2.94 5.22 1.97
C SER A 69 4.03 4.41 2.68
N ALA A 70 5.16 4.18 2.00
CA ALA A 70 6.26 3.42 2.58
C ALA A 70 6.78 4.04 3.88
N ILE A 71 6.81 5.38 3.99
CA ILE A 71 7.26 6.04 5.23
C ILE A 71 6.32 5.73 6.40
N LYS A 72 5.01 5.69 6.16
CA LYS A 72 4.03 5.37 7.19
C LYS A 72 4.09 3.89 7.58
N LEU A 73 4.35 3.00 6.62
CA LEU A 73 4.60 1.59 6.89
C LEU A 73 5.82 1.42 7.82
N ILE A 74 6.94 2.10 7.51
CA ILE A 74 8.16 2.06 8.33
C ILE A 74 7.88 2.59 9.74
N GLU A 75 7.15 3.70 9.88
CA GLU A 75 6.75 4.25 11.17
C GLU A 75 5.98 3.24 12.01
N GLN A 76 4.98 2.58 11.43
CA GLN A 76 4.19 1.55 12.10
C GLN A 76 5.04 0.36 12.53
N ALA A 77 5.90 -0.16 11.63
CA ALA A 77 6.79 -1.28 11.93
C ALA A 77 7.79 -0.96 13.05
N LEU A 78 8.33 0.26 13.09
CA LEU A 78 9.20 0.70 14.18
C LEU A 78 8.44 0.84 15.51
N GLY A 79 7.16 1.24 15.47
CA GLY A 79 6.30 1.31 16.65
C GLY A 79 6.00 -0.06 17.28
N LEU A 80 6.09 -1.15 16.51
CA LEU A 80 5.92 -2.51 17.00
C LEU A 80 7.17 -3.09 17.67
N LYS A 81 8.34 -2.45 17.49
CA LYS A 81 9.59 -2.89 18.11
C LYS A 81 9.62 -2.50 19.59
N VAL A 82 9.39 -3.48 20.44
CA VAL A 82 9.46 -3.34 21.90
C VAL A 82 10.65 -4.13 22.47
N GLY A 83 11.17 -3.71 23.62
CA GLY A 83 12.24 -4.42 24.33
C GLY A 83 13.65 -4.20 23.77
N LEU A 84 13.85 -3.22 22.90
CA LEU A 84 15.17 -2.83 22.41
C LEU A 84 15.87 -1.91 23.40
N CYS A 85 17.22 -1.96 23.43
CA CYS A 85 17.99 -0.99 24.20
C CYS A 85 17.84 0.42 23.58
N GLU A 86 17.97 1.45 24.43
CA GLU A 86 17.77 2.86 24.10
C GLU A 86 18.59 3.29 22.89
N THR A 87 19.88 2.93 22.85
CA THR A 87 20.79 3.26 21.75
C THR A 87 20.36 2.65 20.41
N THR A 88 19.74 1.47 20.41
CA THR A 88 19.20 0.84 19.20
C THR A 88 17.97 1.58 18.71
N MET A 89 17.08 1.98 19.62
CA MET A 89 15.88 2.74 19.29
C MET A 89 16.24 4.13 18.73
N GLU A 90 17.20 4.83 19.34
CA GLU A 90 17.72 6.10 18.82
C GLU A 90 18.30 5.98 17.41
N ASN A 91 19.05 4.89 17.16
CA ASN A 91 19.57 4.59 15.82
C ASN A 91 18.43 4.41 14.80
N TYR A 92 17.38 3.68 15.13
CA TYR A 92 16.21 3.51 14.24
C TYR A 92 15.49 4.84 14.00
N GLN A 93 15.29 5.65 15.03
CA GLN A 93 14.68 6.98 14.86
C GLN A 93 15.54 7.91 14.01
N THR A 94 16.86 7.84 14.15
CA THR A 94 17.79 8.60 13.30
C THR A 94 17.68 8.17 11.85
N VAL A 95 17.66 6.88 11.57
CA VAL A 95 17.46 6.36 10.21
C VAL A 95 16.09 6.80 9.68
N PHE A 96 15.02 6.67 10.45
CA PHE A 96 13.69 7.09 10.05
C PHE A 96 13.64 8.57 9.64
N LYS A 97 14.24 9.47 10.43
CA LYS A 97 14.35 10.90 10.07
C LYS A 97 15.09 11.12 8.75
N ILE A 98 16.12 10.32 8.48
CA ILE A 98 16.86 10.41 7.22
C ILE A 98 16.00 9.93 6.04
N LEU A 99 15.26 8.82 6.20
CA LEU A 99 14.38 8.28 5.16
C LEU A 99 13.28 9.28 4.76
N GLN A 100 12.81 10.11 5.68
CA GLN A 100 11.85 11.19 5.40
C GLN A 100 12.39 12.22 4.38
N GLY A 101 13.68 12.29 4.17
CA GLY A 101 14.30 13.17 3.14
C GLY A 101 14.22 12.62 1.71
N TYR A 102 13.72 11.41 1.49
CA TYR A 102 13.68 10.77 0.17
C TYR A 102 12.24 10.58 -0.30
N ASP A 103 11.93 11.13 -1.45
CA ASP A 103 10.59 11.15 -2.05
C ASP A 103 9.97 9.76 -2.26
N ILE A 104 10.80 8.76 -2.59
CA ILE A 104 10.37 7.38 -2.81
C ILE A 104 9.52 6.81 -1.67
N PHE A 105 9.77 7.21 -0.42
CA PHE A 105 9.05 6.71 0.74
C PHE A 105 7.66 7.33 0.95
N TYR A 106 7.33 8.40 0.24
CA TYR A 106 5.99 8.99 0.25
C TYR A 106 5.04 8.36 -0.76
N HIS A 107 5.56 7.54 -1.67
CA HIS A 107 4.73 6.79 -2.61
C HIS A 107 4.02 5.61 -1.92
N PRO A 108 2.82 5.24 -2.40
CA PRO A 108 2.14 4.02 -1.96
C PRO A 108 3.02 2.79 -2.18
N VAL A 109 3.08 1.90 -1.19
CA VAL A 109 3.95 0.71 -1.23
C VAL A 109 3.73 -0.11 -2.49
N LYS A 110 2.48 -0.30 -2.91
CA LYS A 110 2.12 -1.03 -4.14
C LYS A 110 2.64 -0.39 -5.43
N SER A 111 3.00 0.89 -5.42
CA SER A 111 3.54 1.60 -6.59
C SER A 111 5.06 1.53 -6.69
N ILE A 112 5.76 1.18 -5.59
CA ILE A 112 7.22 1.13 -5.53
C ILE A 112 7.72 -0.13 -6.23
N LYS A 113 8.49 0.07 -7.29
CA LYS A 113 9.08 -1.02 -8.06
C LYS A 113 10.50 -1.32 -7.57
N LYS A 114 10.97 -2.52 -7.87
CA LYS A 114 12.36 -2.92 -7.59
C LYS A 114 13.40 -2.01 -8.22
N SER A 115 13.08 -1.39 -9.37
CA SER A 115 13.90 -0.37 -10.02
C SER A 115 14.05 0.90 -9.19
N ASP A 116 12.97 1.33 -8.53
CA ASP A 116 12.96 2.56 -7.74
C ASP A 116 13.83 2.40 -6.49
N ALA A 117 13.73 1.24 -5.83
CA ALA A 117 14.61 0.88 -4.71
C ALA A 117 16.09 0.85 -5.14
N LYS A 118 16.40 0.27 -6.32
CA LYS A 118 17.78 0.29 -6.86
C LYS A 118 18.27 1.69 -7.15
N ASN A 119 17.44 2.54 -7.75
CA ASN A 119 17.78 3.93 -8.04
C ASN A 119 18.07 4.72 -6.77
N TRP A 120 17.27 4.50 -5.71
CA TRP A 120 17.52 5.10 -4.40
C TRP A 120 18.87 4.66 -3.81
N ILE A 121 19.24 3.37 -3.88
CA ILE A 121 20.55 2.88 -3.44
C ILE A 121 21.69 3.55 -4.24
N ILE A 122 21.54 3.68 -5.57
CA ILE A 122 22.53 4.36 -6.41
C ILE A 122 22.65 5.84 -6.01
N GLN A 123 21.55 6.50 -5.69
CA GLN A 123 21.54 7.87 -5.18
C GLN A 123 22.35 7.98 -3.89
N LEU A 124 22.16 7.09 -2.93
CA LEU A 124 22.93 7.06 -1.67
C LEU A 124 24.44 6.93 -1.91
N TYR A 125 24.86 6.08 -2.86
CA TYR A 125 26.27 5.99 -3.25
C TYR A 125 26.79 7.29 -3.87
N ARG A 126 26.00 7.95 -4.72
CA ARG A 126 26.36 9.25 -5.32
C ARG A 126 26.46 10.37 -4.28
N GLU A 127 25.67 10.30 -3.21
CA GLU A 127 25.76 11.19 -2.05
C GLU A 127 26.97 10.89 -1.14
N GLY A 128 27.81 9.92 -1.50
CA GLY A 128 29.02 9.55 -0.74
C GLY A 128 28.76 8.74 0.52
N LYS A 129 27.56 8.12 0.66
CA LYS A 129 27.28 7.27 1.81
C LYS A 129 28.10 5.99 1.75
N LYS A 130 28.69 5.59 2.88
CA LYS A 130 29.45 4.34 3.00
C LYS A 130 28.50 3.14 2.92
N SER A 131 28.98 2.00 2.39
CA SER A 131 28.21 0.76 2.28
C SER A 131 27.60 0.32 3.62
N SER A 132 28.32 0.49 4.73
CA SER A 132 27.80 0.16 6.08
C SER A 132 26.61 1.05 6.48
N THR A 133 26.61 2.32 6.09
CA THR A 133 25.52 3.26 6.31
C THR A 133 24.30 2.87 5.47
N ILE A 134 24.51 2.55 4.20
CA ILE A 134 23.47 2.09 3.28
C ILE A 134 22.85 0.78 3.80
N GLY A 135 23.68 -0.17 4.25
CA GLY A 135 23.22 -1.42 4.85
C GLY A 135 22.31 -1.18 6.07
N ARG A 136 22.63 -0.18 6.92
CA ARG A 136 21.80 0.20 8.06
C ARG A 136 20.44 0.76 7.61
N TYR A 137 20.40 1.60 6.58
CA TYR A 137 19.13 2.11 6.03
C TYR A 137 18.29 0.97 5.46
N LEU A 138 18.93 0.10 4.68
CA LEU A 138 18.25 -1.06 4.09
C LEU A 138 17.68 -2.00 5.15
N SER A 139 18.38 -2.23 6.28
CA SER A 139 17.88 -3.11 7.33
C SER A 139 16.59 -2.58 7.97
N VAL A 140 16.45 -1.26 8.10
CA VAL A 140 15.19 -0.64 8.61
C VAL A 140 14.07 -0.79 7.61
N VAL A 141 14.36 -0.53 6.32
CA VAL A 141 13.37 -0.64 5.24
C VAL A 141 12.93 -2.10 5.08
N SER A 142 13.88 -3.05 4.96
CA SER A 142 13.56 -4.47 4.83
C SER A 142 12.70 -4.96 5.98
N PHE A 143 13.05 -4.64 7.22
CA PHE A 143 12.25 -5.04 8.39
C PHE A 143 10.78 -4.60 8.26
N ALA A 144 10.52 -3.36 7.80
CA ALA A 144 9.16 -2.87 7.64
C ALA A 144 8.40 -3.59 6.53
N PHE A 145 9.07 -3.89 5.42
CA PHE A 145 8.47 -4.61 4.30
C PHE A 145 8.26 -6.09 4.61
N ASP A 146 9.21 -6.74 5.31
CA ASP A 146 9.07 -8.13 5.78
C ASP A 146 7.86 -8.26 6.70
N GLN A 147 7.70 -7.33 7.66
CA GLN A 147 6.53 -7.29 8.54
C GLN A 147 5.23 -7.09 7.74
N ALA A 148 5.24 -6.25 6.71
CA ALA A 148 4.08 -6.03 5.87
C ALA A 148 3.70 -7.29 5.05
N CYS A 149 4.70 -8.08 4.60
CA CYS A 149 4.46 -9.37 3.97
C CYS A 149 3.90 -10.40 4.98
N GLU A 150 4.42 -10.44 6.22
CA GLU A 150 3.91 -11.32 7.28
C GLU A 150 2.47 -11.00 7.68
N ASP A 151 2.09 -9.72 7.60
CA ASP A 151 0.75 -9.22 7.94
C ASP A 151 -0.21 -9.25 6.71
N ASP A 152 0.18 -9.85 5.59
CA ASP A 152 -0.58 -9.89 4.33
C ASP A 152 -1.04 -8.50 3.85
N LEU A 153 -0.20 -7.49 4.07
CA LEU A 153 -0.48 -6.12 3.64
C LEU A 153 -0.01 -5.84 2.21
N ILE A 154 0.96 -6.62 1.73
CA ILE A 154 1.56 -6.50 0.39
C ILE A 154 1.97 -7.87 -0.15
#